data_29928a422301bc4759674803eb44cbd2
#
_entry.id   29928a422301bc4759674803eb44cbd2
#
_cell.length_a   1.000
_cell.length_b   1.000
_cell.length_c   1.000
_cell.angle_alpha   90.00
_cell.angle_beta   90.00
_cell.angle_gamma   90.00
#
_symmetry.space_group_name_H-M   'P 1'
#
loop_
_entity.id
_entity.type
_entity.pdbx_description
1 polymer ?
#
loop_
_entity_poly.entity_id
_entity_poly.type
_entity_poly.pdbx_seq_one_letter_code
_entity_poly.pdbx_strand_id
1 'polypeptide(L)'
;MIFVVDEGLNTLIDFRHIRKYKAGDGEEGGKKNCRGKDGEDIIIKVPAGTVIKEAQSGQVITDMSGDNKRVVLLKGGKGGNGNQHYATSTMQAPKYAQPGQAAQELELLLELKVIADVGLVGFPNVGKSTFLSRVTNARPKIANYHFTTLNPNP
;
A
#
# COMPACT_ATOMS: atom_id res chain seq x y z
N MET A 1 -3.88 -1.87 -8.79
CA MET A 1 -3.63 -2.03 -7.34
C MET A 1 -4.25 -0.85 -6.62
N ILE A 2 -5.13 -1.12 -5.68
CA ILE A 2 -6.00 -0.13 -5.04
C ILE A 2 -5.78 -0.20 -3.54
N PHE A 3 -5.47 0.93 -2.90
CA PHE A 3 -5.44 1.05 -1.46
C PHE A 3 -6.77 1.59 -0.94
N VAL A 4 -7.29 0.98 0.12
CA VAL A 4 -8.57 1.35 0.75
C VAL A 4 -8.37 1.45 2.26
N VAL A 5 -8.91 2.50 2.85
CA VAL A 5 -8.93 2.67 4.31
C VAL A 5 -9.96 1.72 4.90
N ASP A 6 -9.55 0.92 5.86
CA ASP A 6 -10.42 0.08 6.70
C ASP A 6 -10.33 0.60 8.14
N GLU A 7 -11.43 1.15 8.63
CA GLU A 7 -11.52 1.73 9.99
C GLU A 7 -11.43 0.67 11.10
N GLY A 8 -11.57 -0.61 10.75
CA GLY A 8 -11.37 -1.72 11.68
C GLY A 8 -9.91 -2.11 11.90
N LEU A 9 -8.98 -1.58 11.09
CA LEU A 9 -7.56 -1.82 11.22
C LEU A 9 -6.88 -0.69 11.99
N ASN A 10 -6.11 -1.05 13.02
CA ASN A 10 -5.36 -0.10 13.84
C ASN A 10 -3.84 -0.24 13.71
N THR A 11 -3.36 -1.24 12.95
CA THR A 11 -1.94 -1.53 12.84
C THR A 11 -1.56 -1.91 11.41
N LEU A 12 -0.27 -1.78 11.09
CA LEU A 12 0.34 -2.27 9.83
C LEU A 12 1.03 -3.63 9.99
N ILE A 13 0.65 -4.43 11.01
CA ILE A 13 1.35 -5.67 11.35
C ILE A 13 1.32 -6.70 10.22
N ASP A 14 0.24 -6.73 9.44
CA ASP A 14 0.08 -7.66 8.32
C ASP A 14 1.14 -7.45 7.23
N PHE A 15 1.57 -6.19 7.05
CA PHE A 15 2.61 -5.83 6.08
C PHE A 15 4.02 -6.25 6.49
N ARG A 16 4.24 -6.66 7.76
CA ARG A 16 5.50 -7.27 8.22
C ARG A 16 5.64 -8.69 7.69
N HIS A 17 4.53 -9.39 7.53
CA HIS A 17 4.49 -10.79 7.09
C HIS A 17 4.36 -10.89 5.57
N ILE A 18 3.47 -10.11 4.97
CA ILE A 18 3.24 -10.09 3.53
C ILE A 18 3.84 -8.81 2.96
N ARG A 19 5.00 -8.94 2.32
CA ARG A 19 5.74 -7.80 1.75
C ARG A 19 5.57 -7.63 0.25
N LYS A 20 5.04 -8.63 -0.45
CA LYS A 20 4.86 -8.60 -1.90
C LYS A 20 3.40 -8.80 -2.25
N TYR A 21 2.88 -7.85 -2.99
CA TYR A 21 1.52 -7.88 -3.51
C TYR A 21 1.59 -7.81 -5.02
N LYS A 22 0.99 -8.78 -5.71
CA LYS A 22 0.95 -8.84 -7.16
C LYS A 22 -0.51 -8.91 -7.61
N ALA A 23 -0.94 -7.98 -8.45
CA ALA A 23 -2.22 -8.07 -9.15
C ALA A 23 -2.13 -9.13 -10.26
N GLY A 24 -3.26 -9.62 -10.73
CA GLY A 24 -3.30 -10.54 -11.85
C GLY A 24 -2.66 -9.93 -13.10
N ASP A 25 -1.94 -10.74 -13.88
CA ASP A 25 -1.39 -10.32 -15.15
C ASP A 25 -2.51 -10.26 -16.21
N GLY A 26 -2.40 -9.34 -17.15
CA GLY A 26 -3.27 -9.34 -18.32
C GLY A 26 -2.95 -10.52 -19.27
N GLU A 27 -3.97 -11.10 -19.85
CA GLU A 27 -3.82 -12.21 -20.80
C GLU A 27 -3.40 -11.70 -22.20
N GLU A 28 -2.72 -12.55 -22.94
CA GLU A 28 -2.42 -12.29 -24.34
C GLU A 28 -3.70 -12.26 -25.19
N GLY A 29 -3.69 -11.53 -26.29
CA GLY A 29 -4.77 -11.55 -27.26
C GLY A 29 -4.91 -12.93 -27.90
N GLY A 30 -6.15 -13.42 -27.99
CA GLY A 30 -6.47 -14.73 -28.54
C GLY A 30 -6.74 -14.73 -30.06
N LYS A 31 -6.97 -15.92 -30.57
CA LYS A 31 -7.47 -16.16 -31.94
C LYS A 31 -8.96 -15.80 -32.03
N LYS A 32 -9.49 -15.63 -33.23
CA LYS A 32 -10.92 -15.34 -33.48
C LYS A 32 -11.42 -14.02 -32.83
N ASN A 33 -10.61 -12.96 -32.95
CA ASN A 33 -10.95 -11.63 -32.43
C ASN A 33 -11.14 -11.56 -30.90
N CYS A 34 -10.53 -12.45 -30.16
CA CYS A 34 -10.56 -12.41 -28.70
C CYS A 34 -9.46 -11.51 -28.17
N ARG A 35 -9.84 -10.44 -27.46
CA ARG A 35 -8.92 -9.66 -26.64
C ARG A 35 -8.60 -10.44 -25.37
N GLY A 36 -7.34 -10.40 -24.92
CA GLY A 36 -6.96 -10.94 -23.61
C GLY A 36 -7.71 -10.22 -22.49
N LYS A 37 -8.04 -10.94 -21.43
CA LYS A 37 -8.66 -10.35 -20.24
C LYS A 37 -7.67 -9.43 -19.56
N ASP A 38 -8.17 -8.33 -19.01
CA ASP A 38 -7.40 -7.48 -18.13
C ASP A 38 -7.17 -8.22 -16.78
N GLY A 39 -6.01 -8.03 -16.16
CA GLY A 39 -5.71 -8.64 -14.86
C GLY A 39 -6.67 -8.17 -13.76
N GLU A 40 -6.94 -9.04 -12.81
CA GLU A 40 -7.82 -8.71 -11.68
C GLU A 40 -7.18 -7.64 -10.77
N ASP A 41 -8.02 -6.74 -10.27
CA ASP A 41 -7.60 -5.72 -9.32
C ASP A 41 -7.31 -6.34 -7.94
N ILE A 42 -6.20 -5.92 -7.34
CA ILE A 42 -5.92 -6.22 -5.93
C ILE A 42 -6.27 -5.02 -5.07
N ILE A 43 -7.01 -5.28 -4.01
CA ILE A 43 -7.40 -4.29 -3.01
C ILE A 43 -6.57 -4.55 -1.75
N ILE A 44 -5.82 -3.53 -1.32
CA ILE A 44 -4.99 -3.56 -0.11
C ILE A 44 -5.64 -2.66 0.92
N LYS A 45 -6.01 -3.25 2.05
CA LYS A 45 -6.62 -2.53 3.17
C LYS A 45 -5.54 -1.98 4.08
N VAL A 46 -5.67 -0.72 4.46
CA VAL A 46 -4.76 -0.02 5.37
C VAL A 46 -5.55 0.73 6.43
N PRO A 47 -5.01 0.91 7.64
CA PRO A 47 -5.65 1.72 8.67
C PRO A 47 -5.72 3.21 8.26
N ALA A 48 -6.67 3.93 8.84
CA ALA A 48 -6.77 5.38 8.67
C ALA A 48 -5.49 6.08 9.18
N GLY A 49 -5.06 7.13 8.48
CA GLY A 49 -3.82 7.83 8.80
C GLY A 49 -2.53 7.18 8.27
N THR A 50 -2.64 6.20 7.37
CA THR A 50 -1.48 5.61 6.70
C THR A 50 -0.95 6.54 5.62
N VAL A 51 0.33 6.87 5.68
CA VAL A 51 1.05 7.60 4.65
C VAL A 51 1.81 6.61 3.78
N ILE A 52 1.62 6.70 2.47
CA ILE A 52 2.30 5.86 1.48
C ILE A 52 3.40 6.69 0.82
N LYS A 53 4.64 6.24 0.97
CA LYS A 53 5.83 6.86 0.40
C LYS A 53 6.48 5.91 -0.59
N GLU A 54 7.16 6.45 -1.57
CA GLU A 54 8.07 5.67 -2.40
C GLU A 54 9.35 5.35 -1.62
N ALA A 55 9.73 4.07 -1.58
CA ALA A 55 10.86 3.64 -0.75
C ALA A 55 12.21 4.20 -1.23
N GLN A 56 12.37 4.41 -2.54
CA GLN A 56 13.64 4.88 -3.12
C GLN A 56 13.84 6.39 -2.94
N SER A 57 12.82 7.19 -3.24
CA SER A 57 12.92 8.66 -3.16
C SER A 57 12.49 9.23 -1.80
N GLY A 58 11.78 8.44 -0.99
CA GLY A 58 11.15 8.92 0.25
C GLY A 58 10.00 9.90 0.03
N GLN A 59 9.62 10.12 -1.23
CA GLN A 59 8.53 11.04 -1.57
C GLN A 59 7.17 10.50 -1.12
N VAL A 60 6.35 11.37 -0.53
CA VAL A 60 4.97 11.03 -0.19
C VAL A 60 4.14 10.93 -1.47
N ILE A 61 3.62 9.74 -1.76
CA ILE A 61 2.73 9.51 -2.89
C ILE A 61 1.31 9.90 -2.52
N THR A 62 0.85 9.43 -1.36
CA THR A 62 -0.49 9.75 -0.86
C THR A 62 -0.57 9.62 0.65
N ASP A 63 -1.49 10.36 1.23
CA ASP A 63 -1.85 10.30 2.64
C ASP A 63 -3.30 9.80 2.74
N MET A 64 -3.49 8.65 3.38
CA MET A 64 -4.77 7.99 3.55
C MET A 64 -5.47 8.48 4.83
N SER A 65 -5.49 9.81 5.03
CA SER A 65 -6.17 10.46 6.15
C SER A 65 -7.35 11.31 5.68
N GLY A 66 -8.32 11.53 6.55
CA GLY A 66 -9.52 12.32 6.24
C GLY A 66 -10.39 11.70 5.15
N ASP A 67 -10.64 12.44 4.08
CA ASP A 67 -11.55 12.05 2.99
C ASP A 67 -10.92 11.07 1.98
N ASN A 68 -9.60 10.87 2.03
CA ASN A 68 -8.88 9.98 1.11
C ASN A 68 -9.02 8.51 1.50
N LYS A 69 -10.22 7.96 1.37
CA LYS A 69 -10.50 6.56 1.75
C LYS A 69 -10.13 5.52 0.69
N ARG A 70 -9.87 5.94 -0.55
CA ARG A 70 -9.56 5.03 -1.66
C ARG A 70 -8.63 5.70 -2.67
N VAL A 71 -7.50 5.05 -2.97
CA VAL A 71 -6.54 5.53 -3.96
C VAL A 71 -6.10 4.40 -4.88
N VAL A 72 -6.09 4.66 -6.19
CA VAL A 72 -5.52 3.76 -7.20
C VAL A 72 -4.07 4.15 -7.38
N LEU A 73 -3.16 3.36 -6.84
CA LEU A 73 -1.73 3.67 -6.84
C LEU A 73 -1.05 3.20 -8.13
N LEU A 74 -1.30 1.96 -8.52
CA LEU A 74 -0.73 1.38 -9.73
C LEU A 74 -1.85 0.88 -10.64
N LYS A 75 -1.73 1.18 -11.93
CA LYS A 75 -2.60 0.63 -12.96
C LYS A 75 -1.96 -0.64 -13.51
N GLY A 76 -2.76 -1.66 -13.73
CA GLY A 76 -2.32 -2.89 -14.40
C GLY A 76 -2.00 -2.67 -15.88
N GLY A 77 -1.20 -3.55 -16.46
CA GLY A 77 -1.04 -3.61 -17.90
C GLY A 77 -2.36 -4.00 -18.57
N LYS A 78 -2.61 -3.46 -19.75
CA LYS A 78 -3.78 -3.83 -20.55
C LYS A 78 -3.56 -5.19 -21.20
N GLY A 79 -4.62 -5.99 -21.33
CA GLY A 79 -4.60 -7.21 -22.13
C GLY A 79 -4.27 -6.90 -23.58
N GLY A 80 -3.56 -7.82 -24.26
CA GLY A 80 -3.14 -7.67 -25.65
C GLY A 80 -4.32 -7.67 -26.62
N ASN A 81 -4.21 -6.93 -27.72
CA ASN A 81 -5.18 -6.94 -28.79
C ASN A 81 -5.11 -8.27 -29.57
N GLY A 82 -6.27 -8.81 -29.94
CA GLY A 82 -6.36 -10.01 -30.75
C GLY A 82 -5.82 -9.83 -32.18
N ASN A 83 -5.59 -10.94 -32.88
CA ASN A 83 -4.99 -10.96 -34.20
C ASN A 83 -5.74 -10.16 -35.28
N GLN A 84 -7.04 -9.97 -35.15
CA GLN A 84 -7.84 -9.21 -36.12
C GLN A 84 -7.43 -7.75 -36.23
N HIS A 85 -6.93 -7.13 -35.15
CA HIS A 85 -6.44 -5.75 -35.19
C HIS A 85 -5.20 -5.56 -36.08
N TYR A 86 -4.55 -6.65 -36.47
CA TYR A 86 -3.37 -6.66 -37.34
C TYR A 86 -3.70 -7.14 -38.74
N ALA A 87 -4.99 -7.35 -39.06
CA ALA A 87 -5.42 -7.74 -40.42
C ALA A 87 -5.25 -6.51 -41.35
N THR A 88 -4.60 -6.79 -42.50
CA THR A 88 -4.43 -5.83 -43.58
C THR A 88 -5.04 -6.42 -44.86
N SER A 89 -5.19 -5.59 -45.90
CA SER A 89 -5.72 -6.03 -47.19
C SER A 89 -4.93 -7.18 -47.82
N THR A 90 -3.63 -7.25 -47.52
CA THR A 90 -2.70 -8.32 -48.00
C THR A 90 -2.58 -9.49 -47.05
N MET A 91 -2.86 -9.30 -45.75
CA MET A 91 -2.78 -10.33 -44.71
C MET A 91 -4.09 -10.34 -43.90
N GLN A 92 -5.08 -11.03 -44.42
CA GLN A 92 -6.44 -11.06 -43.83
C GLN A 92 -6.55 -11.93 -42.59
N ALA A 93 -5.63 -12.85 -42.34
CA ALA A 93 -5.60 -13.74 -41.17
C ALA A 93 -4.21 -13.80 -40.53
N PRO A 94 -3.77 -12.75 -39.84
CA PRO A 94 -2.48 -12.73 -39.14
C PRO A 94 -2.44 -13.79 -38.04
N LYS A 95 -1.30 -14.48 -37.91
CA LYS A 95 -1.08 -15.55 -36.95
C LYS A 95 -0.50 -15.04 -35.64
N TYR A 96 -0.28 -13.71 -35.49
CA TYR A 96 0.26 -13.06 -34.28
C TYR A 96 -0.79 -12.19 -33.63
N ALA A 97 -0.70 -12.08 -32.32
CA ALA A 97 -1.48 -11.20 -31.48
C ALA A 97 -0.53 -10.38 -30.61
N GLN A 98 -1.03 -9.30 -30.05
CA GLN A 98 -0.23 -8.44 -29.14
C GLN A 98 -0.06 -9.14 -27.80
N PRO A 99 1.18 -9.24 -27.27
CA PRO A 99 1.39 -9.65 -25.90
C PRO A 99 0.77 -8.60 -24.95
N GLY A 100 0.43 -9.03 -23.72
CA GLY A 100 -0.02 -8.10 -22.68
C GLY A 100 1.06 -7.04 -22.37
N GLN A 101 0.62 -5.87 -21.96
CA GLN A 101 1.55 -4.81 -21.54
C GLN A 101 2.15 -5.15 -20.17
N ALA A 102 3.44 -4.85 -19.99
CA ALA A 102 4.11 -5.02 -18.71
C ALA A 102 3.45 -4.17 -17.63
N ALA A 103 3.31 -4.74 -16.43
CA ALA A 103 2.84 -4.03 -15.26
C ALA A 103 3.94 -3.13 -14.68
N GLN A 104 3.52 -2.09 -13.94
CA GLN A 104 4.44 -1.27 -13.17
C GLN A 104 4.73 -1.93 -11.82
N GLU A 105 5.99 -1.90 -11.40
CA GLU A 105 6.44 -2.36 -10.10
C GLU A 105 6.95 -1.15 -9.29
N LEU A 106 6.56 -1.07 -8.02
CA LEU A 106 6.93 0.02 -7.14
C LEU A 106 7.17 -0.51 -5.73
N GLU A 107 8.26 -0.07 -5.12
CA GLU A 107 8.57 -0.34 -3.73
C GLU A 107 8.03 0.79 -2.85
N LEU A 108 7.20 0.41 -1.87
CA LEU A 108 6.47 1.35 -1.03
C LEU A 108 6.88 1.24 0.42
N LEU A 109 6.99 2.38 1.08
CA LEU A 109 7.10 2.51 2.53
C LEU A 109 5.75 2.97 3.08
N LEU A 110 5.16 2.15 3.94
CA LEU A 110 3.92 2.46 4.65
C LEU A 110 4.25 2.96 6.04
N GLU A 111 3.81 4.15 6.36
CA GLU A 111 4.00 4.80 7.67
C GLU A 111 2.63 5.13 8.27
N LEU A 112 2.35 4.63 9.46
CA LEU A 112 1.12 4.92 10.17
C LEU A 112 1.32 6.12 11.10
N LYS A 113 0.55 7.18 10.89
CA LYS A 113 0.45 8.31 11.84
C LYS A 113 -0.47 7.91 12.96
N VAL A 114 0.09 7.69 14.14
CA VAL A 114 -0.69 7.38 15.34
C VAL A 114 -0.86 8.64 16.16
N ILE A 115 -2.11 8.95 16.51
CA ILE A 115 -2.44 10.03 17.45
C ILE A 115 -2.63 9.37 18.81
N ALA A 116 -1.96 9.91 19.85
CA ALA A 116 -2.17 9.42 21.20
C ALA A 116 -3.48 9.98 21.75
N ASP A 117 -4.31 9.11 22.34
CA ASP A 117 -5.58 9.50 22.96
C ASP A 117 -5.35 10.15 24.34
N VAL A 118 -4.26 9.76 25.02
CA VAL A 118 -3.92 10.23 26.38
C VAL A 118 -2.44 10.58 26.45
N GLY A 119 -2.14 11.75 27.01
CA GLY A 119 -0.79 12.21 27.30
C GLY A 119 -0.50 12.20 28.79
N LEU A 120 0.64 11.64 29.22
CA LEU A 120 1.13 11.71 30.59
C LEU A 120 2.11 12.88 30.72
N VAL A 121 1.72 13.88 31.48
CA VAL A 121 2.54 15.06 31.78
C VAL A 121 2.91 15.08 33.27
N GLY A 122 4.15 15.40 33.61
CA GLY A 122 4.62 15.48 34.98
C GLY A 122 6.10 15.78 35.04
N PHE A 123 6.58 16.15 36.22
CA PHE A 123 7.98 16.47 36.49
C PHE A 123 8.91 15.25 36.17
N PRO A 124 10.20 15.49 35.94
CA PRO A 124 11.19 14.41 35.83
C PRO A 124 11.14 13.47 37.04
N ASN A 125 11.40 12.18 36.83
CA ASN A 125 11.48 11.17 37.90
C ASN A 125 10.19 10.89 38.71
N VAL A 126 9.04 11.33 38.27
CA VAL A 126 7.74 11.06 38.92
C VAL A 126 7.19 9.67 38.64
N GLY A 127 7.88 8.86 37.82
CA GLY A 127 7.45 7.51 37.52
C GLY A 127 6.54 7.37 36.28
N LYS A 128 6.46 8.37 35.37
CA LYS A 128 5.64 8.32 34.16
C LYS A 128 5.94 7.09 33.31
N SER A 129 7.21 6.85 33.01
CA SER A 129 7.64 5.71 32.17
C SER A 129 7.40 4.37 32.88
N THR A 130 7.53 4.33 34.20
CA THR A 130 7.23 3.13 35.01
C THR A 130 5.73 2.85 34.99
N PHE A 131 4.89 3.87 35.12
CA PHE A 131 3.45 3.74 35.01
C PHE A 131 3.06 3.22 33.62
N LEU A 132 3.59 3.83 32.56
CA LEU A 132 3.30 3.45 31.18
C LEU A 132 3.69 1.98 30.91
N SER A 133 4.85 1.51 31.41
CA SER A 133 5.30 0.11 31.27
C SER A 133 4.40 -0.90 32.00
N ARG A 134 3.59 -0.47 32.95
CA ARG A 134 2.66 -1.32 33.69
C ARG A 134 1.27 -1.40 33.07
N VAL A 135 0.84 -0.34 32.42
CA VAL A 135 -0.54 -0.25 31.84
C VAL A 135 -0.57 -0.54 30.36
N THR A 136 0.57 -0.55 29.67
CA THR A 136 0.65 -0.86 28.23
C THR A 136 1.73 -1.89 27.95
N ASN A 137 1.63 -2.57 26.79
CA ASN A 137 2.70 -3.43 26.27
C ASN A 137 3.85 -2.62 25.64
N ALA A 138 3.75 -1.30 25.59
CA ALA A 138 4.81 -0.43 25.12
C ALA A 138 6.03 -0.53 26.04
N ARG A 139 7.22 -0.48 25.48
CA ARG A 139 8.49 -0.47 26.22
C ARG A 139 9.11 0.93 26.18
N PRO A 140 8.64 1.86 27.03
CA PRO A 140 9.20 3.21 27.06
C PRO A 140 10.65 3.15 27.57
N LYS A 141 11.48 4.07 27.13
CA LYS A 141 12.82 4.23 27.69
C LYS A 141 12.69 4.79 29.11
N ILE A 142 12.96 3.95 30.11
CA ILE A 142 12.97 4.35 31.50
C ILE A 142 14.40 4.83 31.81
N ALA A 143 14.57 6.13 31.95
CA ALA A 143 15.82 6.75 32.34
C ALA A 143 15.59 8.13 32.95
N ASN A 144 16.61 8.67 33.61
CA ASN A 144 16.58 9.98 34.24
C ASN A 144 16.74 11.11 33.20
N TYR A 145 15.83 11.17 32.20
CA TYR A 145 15.80 12.27 31.25
C TYR A 145 14.76 13.29 31.67
N HIS A 146 14.99 14.55 31.31
CA HIS A 146 13.99 15.60 31.48
C HIS A 146 12.76 15.36 30.56
N PHE A 147 12.97 14.72 29.41
CA PHE A 147 11.91 14.34 28.47
C PHE A 147 12.14 12.92 27.96
N THR A 148 11.15 12.06 28.04
CA THR A 148 11.27 10.64 27.69
C THR A 148 10.79 10.29 26.30
N THR A 149 9.82 11.00 25.76
CA THR A 149 9.33 10.80 24.38
C THR A 149 8.80 12.09 23.78
N LEU A 150 9.18 12.35 22.56
CA LEU A 150 8.56 13.36 21.69
C LEU A 150 7.57 12.73 20.71
N ASN A 151 7.61 11.40 20.57
CA ASN A 151 6.73 10.66 19.67
C ASN A 151 5.76 9.80 20.49
N PRO A 152 4.49 9.64 20.05
CA PRO A 152 3.55 8.74 20.69
C PRO A 152 4.08 7.29 20.64
N ASN A 153 3.91 6.58 21.76
CA ASN A 153 4.13 5.13 21.79
C ASN A 153 2.85 4.44 21.29
N PRO A 154 2.93 3.54 20.30
CA PRO A 154 1.78 2.81 19.75
C PRO A 154 1.16 1.84 20.76
#